data_51d0ced7d4a5f1a349cb2c32a509aef3
#
_entry.id   51d0ced7d4a5f1a349cb2c32a509aef3
#
_cell.length_a   1.000
_cell.length_b   1.000
_cell.length_c   1.000
_cell.angle_alpha   90.00
_cell.angle_beta   90.00
_cell.angle_gamma   90.00
#
_symmetry.space_group_name_H-M   'P 1'
#
loop_
_entity.id
_entity.type
_entity.pdbx_description
1 polymer ?
#
loop_
_entity_poly.entity_id
_entity_poly.type
_entity_poly.pdbx_seq_one_letter_code
_entity_poly.pdbx_strand_id
1 'polypeptide(L)'
;MNILFLEPAFPANQREFVRALAAIGANVYGIGERPYDWLDDETKSRLRGYWQISSVTDEPHLEWAVREAQRHFWVDRLETVIEAHVLAAAHVRERTGIPGTSSRTAWLCRDKVAMKAALREAGVPTAASDGVSTLADAEHFARMVGFPVIVKPRDAAGAAGTFRADTMDELQAVARACGLADGAAVAIEEFVEGHEGFYDTLTVNGAIACDFVSHYYPNVLEAMRTRWISPQIVATNRMHEPFYGEIRALGRRVTEALGITTSATHMEWFYGPKGLKFSEIGCRPPGVGQWDSYCAAGEFDLYREWALAVCHGTTDRAPSRAYACGIIALRPDRDGHISHYSGLDDIFGRYRDLIVGHRFPSPGTGTQPVEAGYMANAWVRLRHPDYDTLRQVLNDIGETVTVHAR
;
A
#
# COMPACT_ATOMS: atom_id res chain seq x y z
N MET A 1 -6.17 -20.51 17.86
CA MET A 1 -5.97 -19.09 18.22
C MET A 1 -7.22 -18.31 17.86
N ASN A 2 -7.59 -17.32 18.67
CA ASN A 2 -8.74 -16.44 18.42
C ASN A 2 -8.21 -15.09 17.92
N ILE A 3 -8.59 -14.73 16.72
CA ILE A 3 -8.12 -13.55 16.01
C ILE A 3 -9.28 -12.59 15.79
N LEU A 4 -9.16 -11.36 16.27
CA LEU A 4 -10.02 -10.26 15.89
C LEU A 4 -9.44 -9.61 14.63
N PHE A 5 -10.21 -9.55 13.55
CA PHE A 5 -9.79 -8.97 12.29
C PHE A 5 -10.67 -7.76 11.94
N LEU A 6 -10.03 -6.61 11.71
CA LEU A 6 -10.74 -5.35 11.41
C LEU A 6 -11.14 -5.27 9.95
N GLU A 7 -12.38 -4.85 9.69
CA GLU A 7 -12.96 -4.64 8.37
C GLU A 7 -12.82 -5.85 7.44
N PRO A 8 -13.38 -7.01 7.77
CA PRO A 8 -13.20 -8.24 6.99
C PRO A 8 -13.81 -8.19 5.58
N ALA A 9 -14.69 -7.21 5.32
CA ALA A 9 -15.46 -7.11 4.07
C ALA A 9 -14.95 -6.05 3.10
N PHE A 10 -14.18 -5.07 3.55
CA PHE A 10 -13.79 -3.94 2.69
C PHE A 10 -12.39 -3.41 3.02
N PRO A 11 -11.58 -3.16 1.99
CA PRO A 11 -11.79 -3.46 0.56
C PRO A 11 -11.89 -4.96 0.25
N ALA A 12 -12.33 -5.32 -0.95
CA ALA A 12 -12.68 -6.70 -1.31
C ALA A 12 -11.58 -7.76 -1.10
N ASN A 13 -10.30 -7.36 -1.11
CA ASN A 13 -9.18 -8.27 -0.84
C ASN A 13 -9.05 -8.67 0.64
N GLN A 14 -9.78 -8.03 1.57
CA GLN A 14 -9.79 -8.41 2.99
C GLN A 14 -10.22 -9.85 3.21
N ARG A 15 -11.14 -10.34 2.38
CA ARG A 15 -11.60 -11.74 2.40
C ARG A 15 -10.45 -12.75 2.26
N GLU A 16 -9.38 -12.42 1.53
CA GLU A 16 -8.23 -13.31 1.37
C GLU A 16 -7.42 -13.46 2.67
N PHE A 17 -7.31 -12.42 3.47
CA PHE A 17 -6.70 -12.49 4.81
C PHE A 17 -7.57 -13.31 5.76
N VAL A 18 -8.89 -13.11 5.75
CA VAL A 18 -9.85 -13.93 6.52
C VAL A 18 -9.77 -15.40 6.08
N ARG A 19 -9.73 -15.67 4.77
CA ARG A 19 -9.55 -17.01 4.20
C ARG A 19 -8.28 -17.66 4.72
N ALA A 20 -7.18 -16.93 4.67
CA ALA A 20 -5.87 -17.44 5.08
C ALA A 20 -5.81 -17.77 6.58
N LEU A 21 -6.33 -16.90 7.45
CA LEU A 21 -6.43 -17.15 8.88
C LEU A 21 -7.29 -18.38 9.18
N ALA A 22 -8.47 -18.50 8.55
CA ALA A 22 -9.34 -19.66 8.72
C ALA A 22 -8.69 -20.96 8.20
N ALA A 23 -7.96 -20.90 7.08
CA ALA A 23 -7.30 -22.04 6.46
C ALA A 23 -6.17 -22.65 7.33
N ILE A 24 -5.52 -21.84 8.19
CA ILE A 24 -4.53 -22.35 9.16
C ILE A 24 -5.15 -22.78 10.50
N GLY A 25 -6.49 -22.82 10.58
CA GLY A 25 -7.22 -23.26 11.78
C GLY A 25 -7.44 -22.20 12.84
N ALA A 26 -7.27 -20.91 12.54
CA ALA A 26 -7.60 -19.84 13.47
C ALA A 26 -9.13 -19.65 13.55
N ASN A 27 -9.63 -19.32 14.75
CA ASN A 27 -10.99 -18.82 14.92
C ASN A 27 -10.97 -17.33 14.62
N VAL A 28 -11.56 -16.94 13.49
CA VAL A 28 -11.59 -15.54 13.04
C VAL A 28 -12.89 -14.89 13.46
N TYR A 29 -12.79 -13.74 14.09
CA TYR A 29 -13.92 -12.88 14.46
C TYR A 29 -13.74 -11.52 13.80
N GLY A 30 -14.79 -10.98 13.22
CA GLY A 30 -14.77 -9.68 12.56
C GLY A 30 -15.14 -8.54 13.51
N ILE A 31 -14.50 -7.38 13.34
CA ILE A 31 -14.99 -6.09 13.83
C ILE A 31 -15.04 -5.16 12.63
N GLY A 32 -16.18 -4.52 12.37
CA GLY A 32 -16.32 -3.64 11.20
C GLY A 32 -17.50 -2.67 11.30
N GLU A 33 -17.53 -1.74 10.35
CA GLU A 33 -18.53 -0.68 10.31
C GLU A 33 -19.83 -1.12 9.62
N ARG A 34 -19.70 -2.08 8.67
CA ARG A 34 -20.84 -2.56 7.90
C ARG A 34 -21.71 -3.54 8.71
N PRO A 35 -23.04 -3.53 8.51
CA PRO A 35 -23.90 -4.56 9.05
C PRO A 35 -23.45 -5.96 8.62
N TYR A 36 -23.53 -6.94 9.52
CA TYR A 36 -23.15 -8.34 9.25
C TYR A 36 -23.83 -8.90 8.00
N ASP A 37 -25.10 -8.57 7.79
CA ASP A 37 -25.88 -9.06 6.63
C ASP A 37 -25.34 -8.57 5.28
N TRP A 38 -24.55 -7.50 5.26
CA TRP A 38 -23.93 -6.95 4.05
C TRP A 38 -22.61 -7.61 3.69
N LEU A 39 -22.06 -8.45 4.57
CA LEU A 39 -20.90 -9.26 4.25
C LEU A 39 -21.29 -10.32 3.21
N ASP A 40 -20.34 -10.67 2.32
CA ASP A 40 -20.54 -11.79 1.39
C ASP A 40 -20.57 -13.13 2.14
N ASP A 41 -21.26 -14.12 1.56
CA ASP A 41 -21.48 -15.42 2.21
C ASP A 41 -20.17 -16.19 2.46
N GLU A 42 -19.16 -15.99 1.61
CA GLU A 42 -17.86 -16.63 1.78
C GLU A 42 -17.15 -16.09 3.03
N THR A 43 -17.14 -14.77 3.21
CA THR A 43 -16.60 -14.12 4.42
C THR A 43 -17.38 -14.55 5.67
N LYS A 44 -18.73 -14.51 5.62
CA LYS A 44 -19.59 -14.97 6.73
C LYS A 44 -19.28 -16.39 7.17
N SER A 45 -19.10 -17.31 6.21
CA SER A 45 -18.83 -18.72 6.50
C SER A 45 -17.53 -19.00 7.25
N ARG A 46 -16.59 -18.06 7.20
CA ARG A 46 -15.26 -18.13 7.84
C ARG A 46 -15.20 -17.42 9.18
N LEU A 47 -16.16 -16.52 9.47
CA LEU A 47 -16.22 -15.81 10.74
C LEU A 47 -16.95 -16.64 11.81
N ARG A 48 -16.39 -16.69 13.02
CA ARG A 48 -17.03 -17.29 14.20
C ARG A 48 -17.95 -16.32 14.94
N GLY A 49 -17.82 -15.02 14.67
CA GLY A 49 -18.63 -13.96 15.21
C GLY A 49 -18.25 -12.61 14.63
N TYR A 50 -19.08 -11.58 14.91
CA TYR A 50 -18.88 -10.26 14.35
C TYR A 50 -19.41 -9.19 15.30
N TRP A 51 -18.64 -8.12 15.49
CA TRP A 51 -19.05 -6.91 16.20
C TRP A 51 -19.15 -5.76 15.22
N GLN A 52 -20.35 -5.20 15.10
CA GLN A 52 -20.54 -3.98 14.34
C GLN A 52 -20.27 -2.78 15.24
N ILE A 53 -19.45 -1.85 14.75
CA ILE A 53 -19.16 -0.56 15.42
C ILE A 53 -19.35 0.60 14.44
N SER A 54 -19.42 1.82 14.96
CA SER A 54 -19.63 3.03 14.12
C SER A 54 -18.41 3.41 13.29
N SER A 55 -17.21 3.22 13.85
CA SER A 55 -15.94 3.40 13.12
C SER A 55 -14.82 2.58 13.78
N VAL A 56 -14.02 1.91 12.96
CA VAL A 56 -12.81 1.17 13.41
C VAL A 56 -11.63 2.10 13.75
N THR A 57 -11.71 3.37 13.37
CA THR A 57 -10.75 4.40 13.77
C THR A 57 -11.16 5.15 15.03
N ASP A 58 -12.41 4.95 15.51
CA ASP A 58 -12.86 5.43 16.81
C ASP A 58 -12.36 4.47 17.91
N GLU A 59 -11.25 4.83 18.55
CA GLU A 59 -10.58 3.97 19.52
C GLU A 59 -11.48 3.55 20.70
N PRO A 60 -12.31 4.41 21.32
CA PRO A 60 -13.29 4.00 22.32
C PRO A 60 -14.23 2.90 21.87
N HIS A 61 -14.81 3.01 20.67
CA HIS A 61 -15.70 1.97 20.12
C HIS A 61 -14.96 0.69 19.78
N LEU A 62 -13.77 0.80 19.19
CA LEU A 62 -12.93 -0.36 18.90
C LEU A 62 -12.52 -1.08 20.19
N GLU A 63 -12.09 -0.34 21.20
CA GLU A 63 -11.73 -0.91 22.51
C GLU A 63 -12.92 -1.60 23.17
N TRP A 64 -14.10 -1.01 23.11
CA TRP A 64 -15.32 -1.64 23.61
C TRP A 64 -15.57 -3.00 22.95
N ALA A 65 -15.49 -3.08 21.61
CA ALA A 65 -15.71 -4.33 20.88
C ALA A 65 -14.66 -5.39 21.24
N VAL A 66 -13.39 -5.00 21.40
CA VAL A 66 -12.31 -5.90 21.82
C VAL A 66 -12.55 -6.41 23.25
N ARG A 67 -12.88 -5.53 24.19
CA ARG A 67 -13.18 -5.92 25.58
C ARG A 67 -14.43 -6.79 25.68
N GLU A 68 -15.43 -6.54 24.84
CA GLU A 68 -16.60 -7.40 24.76
C GLU A 68 -16.23 -8.80 24.28
N ALA A 69 -15.39 -8.93 23.24
CA ALA A 69 -14.87 -10.23 22.83
C ALA A 69 -14.08 -10.92 23.93
N GLN A 70 -13.23 -10.21 24.69
CA GLN A 70 -12.44 -10.74 25.79
C GLN A 70 -13.29 -11.25 26.97
N ARG A 71 -14.55 -10.86 27.09
CA ARG A 71 -15.48 -11.45 28.08
C ARG A 71 -15.91 -12.88 27.74
N HIS A 72 -15.82 -13.24 26.47
CA HIS A 72 -16.29 -14.54 25.98
C HIS A 72 -15.14 -15.53 25.74
N PHE A 73 -13.95 -15.03 25.35
CA PHE A 73 -12.78 -15.88 25.06
C PHE A 73 -11.48 -15.09 25.16
N TRP A 74 -10.38 -15.83 25.25
CA TRP A 74 -9.06 -15.23 25.15
C TRP A 74 -8.79 -14.78 23.70
N VAL A 75 -8.40 -13.51 23.53
CA VAL A 75 -8.03 -12.93 22.23
C VAL A 75 -6.51 -12.98 22.05
N ASP A 76 -6.04 -13.74 21.09
CA ASP A 76 -4.62 -13.91 20.83
C ASP A 76 -4.03 -12.78 19.99
N ARG A 77 -4.80 -12.26 19.04
CA ARG A 77 -4.40 -11.16 18.13
C ARG A 77 -5.57 -10.25 17.81
N LEU A 78 -5.24 -8.99 17.56
CA LEU A 78 -6.10 -7.99 16.89
C LEU A 78 -5.35 -7.52 15.64
N GLU A 79 -5.84 -7.88 14.44
CA GLU A 79 -5.13 -7.64 13.19
C GLU A 79 -5.89 -6.70 12.26
N THR A 80 -5.11 -5.90 11.54
CA THR A 80 -5.58 -5.04 10.45
C THR A 80 -4.52 -4.95 9.37
N VAL A 81 -4.97 -4.77 8.13
CA VAL A 81 -4.13 -4.62 6.95
C VAL A 81 -4.46 -3.34 6.17
N ILE A 82 -5.20 -2.43 6.81
CA ILE A 82 -5.60 -1.13 6.25
C ILE A 82 -4.85 -0.01 6.97
N GLU A 83 -4.23 0.87 6.19
CA GLU A 83 -3.39 1.97 6.66
C GLU A 83 -4.07 2.83 7.74
N ALA A 84 -5.32 3.23 7.50
CA ALA A 84 -6.05 4.09 8.43
C ALA A 84 -6.31 3.46 9.81
N HIS A 85 -6.30 2.13 9.89
CA HIS A 85 -6.65 1.41 11.12
C HIS A 85 -5.44 1.02 11.99
N VAL A 86 -4.21 1.10 11.43
CA VAL A 86 -2.99 0.56 12.07
C VAL A 86 -2.74 1.20 13.42
N LEU A 87 -2.87 2.53 13.53
CA LEU A 87 -2.59 3.26 14.77
C LEU A 87 -3.65 2.99 15.85
N ALA A 88 -4.94 3.08 15.49
CA ALA A 88 -6.04 2.78 16.41
C ALA A 88 -5.95 1.33 16.93
N ALA A 89 -5.67 0.36 16.05
CA ALA A 89 -5.47 -1.03 16.44
C ALA A 89 -4.28 -1.20 17.41
N ALA A 90 -3.16 -0.49 17.18
CA ALA A 90 -2.00 -0.56 18.06
C ALA A 90 -2.29 0.02 19.46
N HIS A 91 -2.96 1.17 19.54
CA HIS A 91 -3.37 1.75 20.82
C HIS A 91 -4.33 0.82 21.59
N VAL A 92 -5.30 0.23 20.91
CA VAL A 92 -6.26 -0.69 21.54
C VAL A 92 -5.55 -1.97 22.00
N ARG A 93 -4.60 -2.53 21.22
CA ARG A 93 -3.79 -3.68 21.65
C ARG A 93 -3.08 -3.40 22.98
N GLU A 94 -2.42 -2.25 23.10
CA GLU A 94 -1.71 -1.88 24.34
C GLU A 94 -2.65 -1.78 25.54
N ARG A 95 -3.82 -1.11 25.37
CA ARG A 95 -4.80 -0.95 26.44
C ARG A 95 -5.51 -2.25 26.83
N THR A 96 -5.58 -3.23 25.94
CA THR A 96 -6.28 -4.49 26.15
C THR A 96 -5.35 -5.69 26.38
N GLY A 97 -4.02 -5.45 26.39
CA GLY A 97 -3.01 -6.49 26.62
C GLY A 97 -2.86 -7.49 25.48
N ILE A 98 -3.27 -7.14 24.26
CA ILE A 98 -3.13 -8.02 23.08
C ILE A 98 -1.78 -7.75 22.41
N PRO A 99 -0.96 -8.77 22.12
CA PRO A 99 0.32 -8.58 21.46
C PRO A 99 0.17 -8.22 19.99
N GLY A 100 1.16 -7.48 19.45
CA GLY A 100 1.23 -7.08 18.03
C GLY A 100 2.15 -5.88 17.84
N THR A 101 2.03 -5.19 16.69
CA THR A 101 2.76 -3.96 16.41
C THR A 101 2.48 -2.92 17.48
N SER A 102 3.54 -2.37 18.10
CA SER A 102 3.43 -1.37 19.17
C SER A 102 2.87 -0.04 18.67
N SER A 103 2.30 0.77 19.57
CA SER A 103 1.83 2.12 19.26
C SER A 103 2.96 3.01 18.74
N ARG A 104 4.17 2.89 19.29
CA ARG A 104 5.34 3.63 18.80
C ARG A 104 5.67 3.27 17.35
N THR A 105 5.77 1.99 17.02
CA THR A 105 6.06 1.51 15.66
C THR A 105 4.96 1.93 14.69
N ALA A 106 3.69 1.74 15.08
CA ALA A 106 2.54 2.15 14.29
C ALA A 106 2.55 3.66 14.00
N TRP A 107 2.82 4.49 15.01
CA TRP A 107 2.94 5.94 14.85
C TRP A 107 4.09 6.32 13.94
N LEU A 108 5.29 5.75 14.12
CA LEU A 108 6.44 6.01 13.27
C LEU A 108 6.19 5.61 11.81
N CYS A 109 5.38 4.58 11.56
CA CYS A 109 4.99 4.19 10.20
C CYS A 109 3.84 5.03 9.62
N ARG A 110 3.26 5.97 10.37
CA ARG A 110 2.17 6.86 9.94
C ARG A 110 2.58 8.31 9.81
N ASP A 111 3.30 8.84 10.77
CA ASP A 111 3.73 10.25 10.78
C ASP A 111 5.04 10.42 9.99
N LYS A 112 4.94 10.99 8.80
CA LYS A 112 6.07 11.14 7.85
C LYS A 112 7.24 11.94 8.42
N VAL A 113 6.97 12.89 9.31
CA VAL A 113 7.99 13.74 9.94
C VAL A 113 8.75 12.93 11.00
N ALA A 114 8.02 12.27 11.90
CA ALA A 114 8.60 11.43 12.93
C ALA A 114 9.35 10.23 12.35
N MET A 115 8.76 9.58 11.34
CA MET A 115 9.37 8.49 10.57
C MET A 115 10.76 8.90 10.04
N LYS A 116 10.83 10.00 9.28
CA LYS A 116 12.09 10.45 8.69
C LYS A 116 13.09 10.98 9.72
N ALA A 117 12.62 11.56 10.82
CA ALA A 117 13.50 11.95 11.93
C ALA A 117 14.19 10.72 12.54
N ALA A 118 13.42 9.67 12.91
CA ALA A 118 13.96 8.44 13.44
C ALA A 118 14.93 7.73 12.46
N LEU A 119 14.60 7.73 11.18
CA LEU A 119 15.46 7.13 10.15
C LEU A 119 16.76 7.92 9.93
N ARG A 120 16.73 9.25 9.98
CA ARG A 120 17.96 10.07 9.91
C ARG A 120 18.88 9.82 11.10
N GLU A 121 18.33 9.72 12.31
CA GLU A 121 19.09 9.34 13.51
C GLU A 121 19.77 7.98 13.36
N ALA A 122 19.10 7.03 12.71
CA ALA A 122 19.66 5.72 12.37
C ALA A 122 20.59 5.73 11.14
N GLY A 123 20.85 6.92 10.55
CA GLY A 123 21.72 7.09 9.38
C GLY A 123 21.13 6.53 8.08
N VAL A 124 19.81 6.29 7.99
CA VAL A 124 19.15 5.84 6.77
C VAL A 124 19.07 7.02 5.77
N PRO A 125 19.44 6.84 4.48
CA PRO A 125 19.37 7.89 3.48
C PRO A 125 17.90 8.21 3.13
N THR A 126 17.42 9.35 3.61
CA THR A 126 16.08 9.89 3.34
C THR A 126 16.17 11.19 2.55
N ALA A 127 15.08 11.64 1.94
CA ALA A 127 14.93 13.02 1.52
C ALA A 127 15.07 13.97 2.72
N ALA A 128 15.63 15.17 2.51
CA ALA A 128 15.52 16.23 3.48
C ALA A 128 14.04 16.55 3.71
N SER A 129 13.61 16.64 4.97
CA SER A 129 12.20 16.83 5.31
C SER A 129 12.04 17.49 6.66
N ASP A 130 10.95 18.23 6.84
CA ASP A 130 10.56 18.83 8.10
C ASP A 130 9.05 18.90 8.26
N GLY A 131 8.59 19.09 9.49
CA GLY A 131 7.21 19.42 9.81
C GLY A 131 7.06 20.94 9.92
N VAL A 132 6.17 21.52 9.13
CA VAL A 132 5.92 22.96 9.14
C VAL A 132 4.46 23.26 9.45
N SER A 133 4.22 24.33 10.19
CA SER A 133 2.89 24.83 10.55
C SER A 133 2.68 26.28 10.16
N THR A 134 3.70 26.92 9.59
CA THR A 134 3.61 28.30 9.08
C THR A 134 4.19 28.40 7.68
N LEU A 135 3.72 29.38 6.91
CA LEU A 135 4.30 29.69 5.60
C LEU A 135 5.79 30.07 5.71
N ALA A 136 6.17 30.83 6.76
CA ALA A 136 7.55 31.26 6.97
C ALA A 136 8.51 30.05 7.15
N ASP A 137 8.08 29.00 7.87
CA ASP A 137 8.87 27.79 8.04
C ASP A 137 9.01 27.02 6.72
N ALA A 138 7.93 26.95 5.93
CA ALA A 138 7.95 26.32 4.62
C ALA A 138 8.88 27.04 3.64
N GLU A 139 8.83 28.39 3.61
CA GLU A 139 9.74 29.21 2.81
C GLU A 139 11.19 29.08 3.26
N HIS A 140 11.43 29.04 4.58
CA HIS A 140 12.77 28.83 5.13
C HIS A 140 13.33 27.47 4.68
N PHE A 141 12.56 26.40 4.81
CA PHE A 141 12.95 25.06 4.35
C PHE A 141 13.29 25.05 2.85
N ALA A 142 12.43 25.66 2.01
CA ALA A 142 12.65 25.70 0.57
C ALA A 142 13.92 26.50 0.19
N ARG A 143 14.24 27.58 0.91
CA ARG A 143 15.51 28.32 0.72
C ARG A 143 16.73 27.47 1.08
N MET A 144 16.62 26.58 2.06
CA MET A 144 17.74 25.73 2.49
C MET A 144 17.99 24.58 1.52
N VAL A 145 16.93 23.90 1.03
CA VAL A 145 17.08 22.69 0.20
C VAL A 145 17.05 22.98 -1.30
N GLY A 146 16.51 24.13 -1.70
CA GLY A 146 16.23 24.49 -3.10
C GLY A 146 14.90 23.92 -3.62
N PHE A 147 14.54 24.32 -4.83
CA PHE A 147 13.36 23.82 -5.53
C PHE A 147 13.73 22.68 -6.51
N PRO A 148 12.80 21.77 -6.83
CA PRO A 148 11.42 21.68 -6.32
C PRO A 148 11.32 21.17 -4.88
N VAL A 149 10.19 21.47 -4.21
CA VAL A 149 9.83 20.89 -2.92
C VAL A 149 8.47 20.17 -3.01
N ILE A 150 8.26 19.20 -2.14
CA ILE A 150 6.98 18.48 -1.97
C ILE A 150 6.36 18.93 -0.64
N VAL A 151 5.05 19.24 -0.69
CA VAL A 151 4.23 19.49 0.50
C VAL A 151 3.11 18.45 0.54
N LYS A 152 2.93 17.80 1.68
CA LYS A 152 1.95 16.73 1.85
C LYS A 152 1.42 16.63 3.28
N PRO A 153 0.20 16.09 3.50
CA PRO A 153 -0.27 15.78 4.86
C PRO A 153 0.68 14.80 5.56
N ARG A 154 0.79 14.92 6.89
CA ARG A 154 1.71 14.09 7.68
C ARG A 154 1.33 12.61 7.70
N ASP A 155 0.04 12.30 7.63
CA ASP A 155 -0.55 10.97 7.84
C ASP A 155 -1.38 10.44 6.65
N ALA A 156 -1.45 11.13 5.52
CA ALA A 156 -2.12 10.65 4.32
C ALA A 156 -1.32 9.52 3.63
N ALA A 157 -2.00 8.72 2.84
CA ALA A 157 -1.42 7.64 2.03
C ALA A 157 -1.81 7.77 0.55
N GLY A 158 -1.08 7.10 -0.36
CA GLY A 158 -1.41 7.03 -1.78
C GLY A 158 -1.32 8.37 -2.52
N ALA A 159 -0.35 9.20 -2.20
CA ALA A 159 -0.15 10.53 -2.77
C ALA A 159 -1.33 11.53 -2.58
N ALA A 160 -2.35 11.18 -1.79
CA ALA A 160 -3.46 12.07 -1.51
C ALA A 160 -2.97 13.38 -0.85
N GLY A 161 -3.37 14.51 -1.42
CA GLY A 161 -2.95 15.83 -0.92
C GLY A 161 -1.46 16.15 -1.08
N THR A 162 -0.73 15.42 -1.94
CA THR A 162 0.67 15.67 -2.24
C THR A 162 0.79 16.71 -3.35
N PHE A 163 1.53 17.77 -3.09
CA PHE A 163 1.76 18.87 -4.03
C PHE A 163 3.27 19.07 -4.26
N ARG A 164 3.62 19.33 -5.50
CA ARG A 164 4.95 19.79 -5.89
C ARG A 164 4.90 21.30 -6.13
N ALA A 165 5.90 22.01 -5.62
CA ALA A 165 6.15 23.42 -5.90
C ALA A 165 7.54 23.57 -6.53
N ASP A 166 7.61 24.21 -7.69
CA ASP A 166 8.84 24.46 -8.45
C ASP A 166 9.39 25.87 -8.18
N THR A 167 8.58 26.76 -7.61
CA THR A 167 8.90 28.15 -7.30
C THR A 167 8.36 28.58 -5.94
N MET A 168 8.84 29.72 -5.44
CA MET A 168 8.34 30.29 -4.19
C MET A 168 6.86 30.68 -4.28
N ASP A 169 6.41 31.22 -5.41
CA ASP A 169 5.01 31.61 -5.62
C ASP A 169 4.09 30.39 -5.61
N GLU A 170 4.53 29.30 -6.22
CA GLU A 170 3.80 28.01 -6.17
C GLU A 170 3.76 27.45 -4.75
N LEU A 171 4.88 27.52 -4.00
CA LEU A 171 4.91 27.08 -2.61
C LEU A 171 3.90 27.86 -1.75
N GLN A 172 3.79 29.16 -1.94
CA GLN A 172 2.81 29.99 -1.24
C GLN A 172 1.36 29.61 -1.61
N ALA A 173 1.10 29.27 -2.87
CA ALA A 173 -0.21 28.80 -3.30
C ALA A 173 -0.56 27.42 -2.69
N VAL A 174 0.40 26.49 -2.72
CA VAL A 174 0.26 25.16 -2.10
C VAL A 174 0.07 25.27 -0.59
N ALA A 175 0.85 26.11 0.09
CA ALA A 175 0.72 26.33 1.53
C ALA A 175 -0.69 26.78 1.93
N ARG A 176 -1.29 27.69 1.15
CA ARG A 176 -2.70 28.10 1.34
C ARG A 176 -3.65 26.94 1.12
N ALA A 177 -3.47 26.18 0.04
CA ALA A 177 -4.33 25.01 -0.29
C ALA A 177 -4.25 23.90 0.77
N CYS A 178 -3.09 23.74 1.43
CA CYS A 178 -2.89 22.79 2.53
C CYS A 178 -3.35 23.32 3.90
N GLY A 179 -3.89 24.54 3.99
CA GLY A 179 -4.38 25.11 5.24
C GLY A 179 -3.26 25.59 6.20
N LEU A 180 -2.02 25.81 5.74
CA LEU A 180 -0.97 26.34 6.60
C LEU A 180 -1.33 27.71 7.19
N ALA A 181 -2.07 28.53 6.44
CA ALA A 181 -2.55 29.83 6.92
C ALA A 181 -3.55 29.69 8.09
N ASP A 182 -4.23 28.54 8.17
CA ASP A 182 -5.22 28.20 9.18
C ASP A 182 -4.63 27.35 10.32
N GLY A 183 -3.30 27.19 10.34
CA GLY A 183 -2.58 26.46 11.39
C GLY A 183 -2.48 24.94 11.17
N ALA A 184 -2.77 24.43 9.97
CA ALA A 184 -2.53 23.03 9.66
C ALA A 184 -1.04 22.71 9.69
N ALA A 185 -0.69 21.55 10.24
CA ALA A 185 0.68 21.02 10.22
C ALA A 185 0.86 20.04 9.05
N VAL A 186 1.84 20.30 8.18
CA VAL A 186 2.14 19.46 7.02
C VAL A 186 3.59 19.00 7.05
N ALA A 187 3.92 17.98 6.25
CA ALA A 187 5.29 17.61 5.93
C ALA A 187 5.74 18.36 4.68
N ILE A 188 6.96 18.92 4.71
CA ILE A 188 7.66 19.48 3.55
C ILE A 188 8.93 18.67 3.30
N GLU A 189 9.25 18.41 2.03
CA GLU A 189 10.38 17.57 1.65
C GLU A 189 11.08 18.12 0.40
N GLU A 190 12.40 17.89 0.28
CA GLU A 190 13.07 18.05 -1.01
C GLU A 190 12.46 17.09 -2.04
N PHE A 191 12.34 17.55 -3.27
CA PHE A 191 11.95 16.65 -4.37
C PHE A 191 13.12 15.73 -4.71
N VAL A 192 12.86 14.42 -4.67
CA VAL A 192 13.84 13.41 -5.07
C VAL A 192 13.61 13.06 -6.53
N GLU A 193 14.53 13.50 -7.39
CA GLU A 193 14.53 13.12 -8.79
C GLU A 193 14.99 11.67 -8.94
N GLY A 194 14.29 10.89 -9.77
CA GLY A 194 14.68 9.53 -10.08
C GLY A 194 13.50 8.61 -10.33
N HIS A 195 13.83 7.35 -10.51
CA HIS A 195 12.87 6.26 -10.67
C HIS A 195 12.29 5.88 -9.31
N GLU A 196 10.99 5.69 -9.26
CA GLU A 196 10.24 5.30 -8.07
C GLU A 196 9.90 3.82 -8.07
N GLY A 197 10.01 3.21 -6.92
CA GLY A 197 9.58 1.84 -6.69
C GLY A 197 9.31 1.59 -5.21
N PHE A 198 8.98 0.36 -4.89
CA PHE A 198 8.73 -0.03 -3.52
C PHE A 198 9.32 -1.41 -3.19
N TYR A 199 9.55 -1.62 -1.91
CA TYR A 199 10.07 -2.84 -1.32
C TYR A 199 9.10 -3.31 -0.24
N ASP A 200 8.45 -4.42 -0.51
CA ASP A 200 7.46 -5.00 0.37
C ASP A 200 8.05 -6.21 1.10
N THR A 201 7.73 -6.34 2.37
CA THR A 201 8.21 -7.47 3.16
C THR A 201 7.08 -8.11 3.97
N LEU A 202 7.28 -9.37 4.31
CA LEU A 202 6.68 -10.02 5.44
C LEU A 202 7.80 -10.26 6.47
N THR A 203 7.73 -9.52 7.57
CA THR A 203 8.71 -9.60 8.67
C THR A 203 8.14 -10.48 9.78
N VAL A 204 8.97 -11.34 10.35
CA VAL A 204 8.63 -12.24 11.44
C VAL A 204 9.69 -12.11 12.54
N ASN A 205 9.29 -11.69 13.73
CA ASN A 205 10.19 -11.49 14.88
C ASN A 205 11.43 -10.64 14.56
N GLY A 206 11.26 -9.59 13.74
CA GLY A 206 12.34 -8.70 13.32
C GLY A 206 13.16 -9.18 12.11
N ALA A 207 12.96 -10.42 11.65
CA ALA A 207 13.62 -10.96 10.46
C ALA A 207 12.69 -10.89 9.24
N ILE A 208 13.23 -10.48 8.10
CA ILE A 208 12.48 -10.46 6.83
C ILE A 208 12.39 -11.90 6.31
N ALA A 209 11.18 -12.48 6.34
CA ALA A 209 10.92 -13.85 5.88
C ALA A 209 10.63 -13.93 4.38
N CYS A 210 9.87 -12.94 3.85
CA CYS A 210 9.61 -12.81 2.41
C CYS A 210 9.81 -11.35 1.99
N ASP A 211 10.34 -11.14 0.79
CA ASP A 211 10.58 -9.80 0.26
C ASP A 211 10.28 -9.69 -1.23
N PHE A 212 9.87 -8.50 -1.67
CA PHE A 212 9.53 -8.22 -3.06
C PHE A 212 9.94 -6.79 -3.41
N VAL A 213 10.46 -6.59 -4.62
CA VAL A 213 10.67 -5.25 -5.18
C VAL A 213 9.75 -5.07 -6.37
N SER A 214 9.11 -3.91 -6.43
CA SER A 214 8.26 -3.49 -7.54
C SER A 214 8.63 -2.10 -8.00
N HIS A 215 8.36 -1.82 -9.27
CA HIS A 215 8.64 -0.56 -9.94
C HIS A 215 7.35 0.08 -10.42
N TYR A 216 7.26 1.40 -10.30
CA TYR A 216 6.20 2.20 -10.90
C TYR A 216 6.61 2.68 -12.31
N TYR A 217 5.66 2.68 -13.23
CA TYR A 217 5.83 3.21 -14.58
C TYR A 217 4.55 3.95 -15.03
N PRO A 218 4.58 5.29 -15.07
CA PRO A 218 5.59 6.19 -14.50
C PRO A 218 5.51 6.28 -12.97
N ASN A 219 6.31 7.18 -12.38
CA ASN A 219 6.24 7.49 -10.95
C ASN A 219 4.81 7.89 -10.53
N VAL A 220 4.46 7.64 -9.26
CA VAL A 220 3.08 7.79 -8.74
C VAL A 220 2.53 9.19 -8.97
N LEU A 221 3.31 10.23 -8.66
CA LEU A 221 2.84 11.62 -8.79
C LEU A 221 2.48 11.99 -10.24
N GLU A 222 3.23 11.51 -11.23
CA GLU A 222 2.93 11.69 -12.65
C GLU A 222 1.70 10.88 -13.05
N ALA A 223 1.66 9.61 -12.65
CA ALA A 223 0.54 8.72 -12.94
C ALA A 223 -0.80 9.26 -12.41
N MET A 224 -0.80 9.86 -11.22
CA MET A 224 -2.02 10.38 -10.58
C MET A 224 -2.52 11.72 -11.17
N ARG A 225 -1.77 12.32 -12.11
CA ARG A 225 -2.11 13.60 -12.74
C ARG A 225 -2.35 13.51 -14.25
N THR A 226 -2.06 12.36 -14.85
CA THR A 226 -2.01 12.23 -16.31
C THR A 226 -2.99 11.16 -16.79
N ARG A 227 -4.11 11.57 -17.41
CA ARG A 227 -5.19 10.66 -17.84
C ARG A 227 -4.77 9.68 -18.94
N TRP A 228 -4.04 10.14 -19.93
CA TRP A 228 -3.68 9.34 -21.13
C TRP A 228 -2.56 8.32 -20.90
N ILE A 229 -2.04 8.23 -19.68
CA ILE A 229 -1.06 7.22 -19.31
C ILE A 229 -1.80 6.01 -18.73
N SER A 230 -1.45 4.82 -19.20
CA SER A 230 -1.83 3.54 -18.59
C SER A 230 -0.74 3.12 -17.60
N PRO A 231 -0.84 3.50 -16.32
CA PRO A 231 0.22 3.26 -15.36
C PRO A 231 0.38 1.77 -15.05
N GLN A 232 1.62 1.38 -14.79
CA GLN A 232 1.97 -0.01 -14.53
C GLN A 232 2.71 -0.14 -13.22
N ILE A 233 2.50 -1.26 -12.54
CA ILE A 233 3.30 -1.71 -11.39
C ILE A 233 3.86 -3.08 -11.74
N VAL A 234 5.18 -3.24 -11.66
CA VAL A 234 5.85 -4.48 -12.06
C VAL A 234 6.74 -4.99 -10.95
N ALA A 235 6.37 -6.15 -10.39
CA ALA A 235 7.20 -6.90 -9.45
C ALA A 235 8.31 -7.62 -10.21
N THR A 236 9.55 -7.41 -9.80
CA THR A 236 10.71 -8.04 -10.43
C THR A 236 10.99 -9.43 -9.87
N ASN A 237 11.48 -10.33 -10.73
CA ASN A 237 12.09 -11.61 -10.33
C ASN A 237 13.63 -11.54 -10.28
N ARG A 238 14.24 -10.39 -10.63
CA ARG A 238 15.69 -10.18 -10.70
C ARG A 238 16.34 -9.87 -9.35
N MET A 239 15.76 -10.39 -8.27
CA MET A 239 16.18 -10.10 -6.89
C MET A 239 17.63 -10.47 -6.56
N HIS A 240 18.33 -11.18 -7.44
CA HIS A 240 19.74 -11.54 -7.33
C HIS A 240 20.69 -10.43 -7.83
N GLU A 241 20.21 -9.44 -8.57
CA GLU A 241 21.03 -8.34 -9.08
C GLU A 241 21.53 -7.43 -7.94
N PRO A 242 22.74 -6.86 -8.05
CA PRO A 242 23.36 -6.06 -6.98
C PRO A 242 22.50 -4.90 -6.50
N PHE A 243 21.82 -4.20 -7.39
CA PHE A 243 20.95 -3.08 -7.08
C PHE A 243 19.85 -3.46 -6.07
N TYR A 244 19.22 -4.62 -6.24
CA TYR A 244 18.20 -5.09 -5.30
C TYR A 244 18.81 -5.51 -3.95
N GLY A 245 20.10 -5.82 -3.91
CA GLY A 245 20.86 -6.00 -2.67
C GLY A 245 20.93 -4.71 -1.84
N GLU A 246 21.10 -3.55 -2.49
CA GLU A 246 21.10 -2.24 -1.82
C GLU A 246 19.72 -1.91 -1.25
N ILE A 247 18.64 -2.16 -2.01
CA ILE A 247 17.26 -1.97 -1.54
C ILE A 247 16.96 -2.86 -0.32
N ARG A 248 17.37 -4.12 -0.35
CA ARG A 248 17.25 -5.05 0.79
C ARG A 248 18.01 -4.55 2.03
N ALA A 249 19.22 -4.03 1.83
CA ALA A 249 20.01 -3.46 2.91
C ALA A 249 19.35 -2.23 3.51
N LEU A 250 18.80 -1.35 2.67
CA LEU A 250 18.00 -0.20 3.08
C LEU A 250 16.78 -0.67 3.90
N GLY A 251 16.00 -1.62 3.39
CA GLY A 251 14.78 -2.13 4.03
C GLY A 251 15.07 -2.75 5.41
N ARG A 252 16.16 -3.53 5.56
CA ARG A 252 16.56 -4.07 6.87
C ARG A 252 16.84 -2.95 7.88
N ARG A 253 17.60 -1.93 7.50
CA ARG A 253 17.90 -0.78 8.37
C ARG A 253 16.64 -0.02 8.76
N VAL A 254 15.71 0.17 7.82
CA VAL A 254 14.42 0.83 8.09
C VAL A 254 13.57 0.00 9.06
N THR A 255 13.44 -1.30 8.82
CA THR A 255 12.68 -2.23 9.68
C THR A 255 13.23 -2.23 11.11
N GLU A 256 14.55 -2.28 11.28
CA GLU A 256 15.24 -2.24 12.56
C GLU A 256 15.04 -0.89 13.27
N ALA A 257 15.29 0.23 12.57
CA ALA A 257 15.19 1.58 13.14
C ALA A 257 13.78 1.94 13.62
N LEU A 258 12.74 1.45 12.93
CA LEU A 258 11.34 1.69 13.30
C LEU A 258 10.77 0.65 14.26
N GLY A 259 11.56 -0.37 14.63
CA GLY A 259 11.14 -1.42 15.57
C GLY A 259 10.03 -2.33 15.02
N ILE A 260 10.05 -2.60 13.71
CA ILE A 260 9.06 -3.50 13.08
C ILE A 260 9.45 -4.95 13.41
N THR A 261 8.56 -5.66 14.09
CA THR A 261 8.80 -7.05 14.53
C THR A 261 8.09 -8.05 13.63
N THR A 262 6.78 -8.22 13.76
CA THR A 262 5.98 -9.10 12.90
C THR A 262 4.89 -8.29 12.22
N SER A 263 5.07 -8.05 10.93
CA SER A 263 4.14 -7.27 10.10
C SER A 263 4.43 -7.48 8.62
N ALA A 264 3.42 -7.30 7.78
CA ALA A 264 3.66 -6.92 6.39
C ALA A 264 4.09 -5.45 6.34
N THR A 265 4.93 -5.08 5.39
CA THR A 265 5.33 -3.69 5.15
C THR A 265 5.26 -3.32 3.69
N HIS A 266 5.06 -2.02 3.45
CA HIS A 266 5.13 -1.41 2.13
C HIS A 266 6.05 -0.19 2.23
N MET A 267 7.26 -0.29 1.67
CA MET A 267 8.30 0.73 1.74
C MET A 267 8.58 1.31 0.35
N GLU A 268 8.34 2.59 0.18
CA GLU A 268 8.66 3.32 -1.06
C GLU A 268 10.09 3.86 -1.06
N TRP A 269 10.71 3.86 -2.24
CA TRP A 269 12.06 4.34 -2.48
C TRP A 269 12.18 5.06 -3.82
N PHE A 270 13.17 5.95 -3.91
CA PHE A 270 13.60 6.59 -5.15
C PHE A 270 15.07 6.26 -5.43
N TYR A 271 15.39 6.11 -6.72
CA TYR A 271 16.76 5.96 -7.18
C TYR A 271 17.05 6.91 -8.34
N GLY A 272 18.03 7.79 -8.15
CA GLY A 272 18.39 8.81 -9.13
C GLY A 272 19.79 9.38 -8.90
N PRO A 273 20.09 10.59 -9.35
CA PRO A 273 21.41 11.20 -9.24
C PRO A 273 21.97 11.29 -7.81
N LYS A 274 21.09 11.35 -6.80
CA LYS A 274 21.44 11.35 -5.37
C LYS A 274 21.52 9.95 -4.76
N GLY A 275 21.54 8.89 -5.58
CA GLY A 275 21.52 7.49 -5.15
C GLY A 275 20.17 7.00 -4.65
N LEU A 276 20.17 5.88 -3.92
CA LEU A 276 18.98 5.27 -3.34
C LEU A 276 18.52 6.07 -2.10
N LYS A 277 17.26 6.46 -2.07
CA LYS A 277 16.62 7.21 -0.98
C LYS A 277 15.36 6.51 -0.52
N PHE A 278 15.18 6.42 0.78
CA PHE A 278 13.90 6.05 1.41
C PHE A 278 12.88 7.18 1.21
N SER A 279 11.64 6.82 0.91
CA SER A 279 10.50 7.75 0.80
C SER A 279 9.55 7.64 1.99
N GLU A 280 8.80 6.54 2.08
CA GLU A 280 7.89 6.26 3.19
C GLU A 280 7.71 4.75 3.42
N ILE A 281 7.15 4.36 4.56
CA ILE A 281 6.80 2.96 4.86
C ILE A 281 5.49 2.90 5.65
N GLY A 282 4.65 1.91 5.33
CA GLY A 282 3.51 1.50 6.15
C GLY A 282 3.68 0.10 6.72
N CYS A 283 3.21 -0.13 7.95
CA CYS A 283 3.15 -1.45 8.58
C CYS A 283 1.89 -2.20 8.14
N ARG A 284 1.75 -2.40 6.86
CA ARG A 284 0.63 -3.10 6.24
C ARG A 284 0.99 -3.56 4.83
N PRO A 285 0.22 -4.51 4.24
CA PRO A 285 0.38 -4.87 2.84
C PRO A 285 0.17 -3.69 1.88
N PRO A 286 0.80 -3.69 0.68
CA PRO A 286 0.51 -2.72 -0.37
C PRO A 286 -0.95 -2.81 -0.84
N GLY A 287 -1.43 -1.72 -1.43
CA GLY A 287 -2.72 -1.65 -2.09
C GLY A 287 -2.76 -2.32 -3.47
N VAL A 288 -3.75 -1.95 -4.26
CA VAL A 288 -3.93 -2.27 -5.69
C VAL A 288 -3.80 -3.75 -6.08
N GLY A 289 -4.10 -4.67 -5.16
CA GLY A 289 -4.00 -6.11 -5.42
C GLY A 289 -2.57 -6.59 -5.65
N GLN A 290 -1.57 -5.89 -5.11
CA GLN A 290 -0.17 -6.21 -5.34
C GLN A 290 0.23 -7.57 -4.74
N TRP A 291 -0.40 -7.98 -3.64
CA TRP A 291 -0.17 -9.31 -3.07
C TRP A 291 -0.59 -10.45 -4.01
N ASP A 292 -1.67 -10.26 -4.79
CA ASP A 292 -2.03 -11.23 -5.83
C ASP A 292 -0.95 -11.32 -6.92
N SER A 293 -0.29 -10.19 -7.22
CA SER A 293 0.85 -10.19 -8.15
C SER A 293 2.02 -10.97 -7.57
N TYR A 294 2.30 -10.84 -6.27
CA TYR A 294 3.35 -11.61 -5.59
C TYR A 294 3.03 -13.10 -5.51
N CYS A 295 1.77 -13.46 -5.25
CA CYS A 295 1.33 -14.84 -5.29
C CYS A 295 1.52 -15.45 -6.68
N ALA A 296 1.14 -14.72 -7.74
CA ALA A 296 1.29 -15.17 -9.11
C ALA A 296 2.76 -15.26 -9.56
N ALA A 297 3.61 -14.31 -9.15
CA ALA A 297 5.04 -14.29 -9.45
C ALA A 297 5.81 -15.38 -8.69
N GLY A 298 5.47 -15.58 -7.42
CA GLY A 298 6.17 -16.47 -6.49
C GLY A 298 5.64 -17.89 -6.46
N GLU A 299 4.51 -18.16 -7.10
CA GLU A 299 3.84 -19.47 -7.13
C GLU A 299 3.53 -20.02 -5.72
N PHE A 300 3.09 -19.14 -4.82
CA PHE A 300 2.78 -19.46 -3.43
C PHE A 300 1.65 -18.58 -2.88
N ASP A 301 1.08 -18.93 -1.74
CA ASP A 301 0.02 -18.16 -1.07
C ASP A 301 0.62 -17.23 0.00
N LEU A 302 0.94 -15.98 -0.36
CA LEU A 302 1.49 -14.98 0.57
C LEU A 302 0.51 -14.62 1.69
N TYR A 303 -0.80 -14.69 1.44
CA TYR A 303 -1.81 -14.49 2.49
C TYR A 303 -1.71 -15.56 3.57
N ARG A 304 -1.48 -16.81 3.17
CA ARG A 304 -1.26 -17.92 4.12
C ARG A 304 0.04 -17.73 4.91
N GLU A 305 1.12 -17.32 4.25
CA GLU A 305 2.39 -17.04 4.95
C GLU A 305 2.24 -15.89 5.97
N TRP A 306 1.46 -14.86 5.64
CA TRP A 306 1.12 -13.80 6.60
C TRP A 306 0.32 -14.35 7.78
N ALA A 307 -0.67 -15.19 7.54
CA ALA A 307 -1.45 -15.79 8.62
C ALA A 307 -0.57 -16.64 9.55
N LEU A 308 0.36 -17.43 9.01
CA LEU A 308 1.35 -18.17 9.79
C LEU A 308 2.28 -17.24 10.57
N ALA A 309 2.74 -16.14 9.96
CA ALA A 309 3.59 -15.16 10.59
C ALA A 309 2.92 -14.55 11.82
N VAL A 310 1.70 -14.03 11.69
CA VAL A 310 1.01 -13.34 12.78
C VAL A 310 0.49 -14.32 13.86
N CYS A 311 0.12 -15.54 13.48
CA CYS A 311 -0.40 -16.52 14.43
C CYS A 311 0.70 -17.36 15.09
N HIS A 312 1.68 -17.79 14.32
CA HIS A 312 2.66 -18.79 14.78
C HIS A 312 4.11 -18.30 14.78
N GLY A 313 4.37 -17.07 14.34
CA GLY A 313 5.72 -16.50 14.28
C GLY A 313 6.65 -17.25 13.32
N THR A 314 6.11 -17.78 12.21
CA THR A 314 6.86 -18.55 11.21
C THR A 314 6.26 -18.37 9.81
N THR A 315 6.99 -18.84 8.79
CA THR A 315 6.50 -19.04 7.42
C THR A 315 6.90 -20.43 6.95
N ASP A 316 6.14 -21.01 6.00
CA ASP A 316 6.40 -22.34 5.45
C ASP A 316 7.11 -22.30 4.10
N ARG A 317 6.84 -21.28 3.28
CA ARG A 317 7.26 -21.24 1.89
C ARG A 317 7.95 -19.92 1.55
N ALA A 318 8.90 -20.00 0.62
CA ALA A 318 9.52 -18.86 -0.03
C ALA A 318 9.00 -18.72 -1.47
N PRO A 319 8.96 -17.49 -2.03
CA PRO A 319 8.59 -17.29 -3.43
C PRO A 319 9.60 -17.94 -4.39
N SER A 320 9.11 -18.55 -5.48
CA SER A 320 9.94 -19.26 -6.48
C SER A 320 10.90 -18.34 -7.23
N ARG A 321 10.58 -17.05 -7.37
CA ARG A 321 11.29 -16.07 -8.21
C ARG A 321 11.34 -16.44 -9.70
N ALA A 322 10.49 -17.37 -10.13
CA ALA A 322 10.46 -17.83 -11.53
C ALA A 322 9.88 -16.76 -12.48
N TYR A 323 8.98 -15.94 -11.99
CA TYR A 323 8.27 -14.96 -12.81
C TYR A 323 8.41 -13.54 -12.26
N ALA A 324 8.51 -12.57 -13.17
CA ALA A 324 8.06 -11.21 -12.93
C ALA A 324 6.53 -11.15 -13.09
N CYS A 325 5.87 -10.26 -12.36
CA CYS A 325 4.42 -10.05 -12.49
C CYS A 325 4.11 -8.56 -12.56
N GLY A 326 3.34 -8.16 -13.56
CA GLY A 326 2.98 -6.77 -13.78
C GLY A 326 1.48 -6.58 -13.87
N ILE A 327 1.02 -5.42 -13.42
CA ILE A 327 -0.35 -4.97 -13.58
C ILE A 327 -0.36 -3.64 -14.32
N ILE A 328 -1.24 -3.49 -15.29
CA ILE A 328 -1.48 -2.26 -16.03
C ILE A 328 -2.91 -1.78 -15.76
N ALA A 329 -3.05 -0.53 -15.37
CA ALA A 329 -4.33 0.14 -15.22
C ALA A 329 -4.71 0.82 -16.52
N LEU A 330 -5.90 0.50 -17.03
CA LEU A 330 -6.44 1.04 -18.27
C LEU A 330 -7.46 2.12 -17.93
N ARG A 331 -7.15 3.34 -18.28
CA ARG A 331 -7.95 4.52 -17.94
C ARG A 331 -8.93 4.86 -19.07
N PRO A 332 -10.15 5.31 -18.72
CA PRO A 332 -11.08 5.83 -19.70
C PRO A 332 -10.54 7.09 -20.40
N ASP A 333 -10.90 7.26 -21.66
CA ASP A 333 -10.57 8.44 -22.46
C ASP A 333 -11.17 9.74 -21.87
N ARG A 334 -12.25 9.64 -21.09
CA ARG A 334 -12.90 10.73 -20.35
C ARG A 334 -13.68 10.23 -19.14
N ASP A 335 -14.11 11.16 -18.29
CA ASP A 335 -15.04 10.85 -17.21
C ASP A 335 -16.47 10.69 -17.77
N GLY A 336 -17.28 9.86 -17.11
CA GLY A 336 -18.64 9.53 -17.51
C GLY A 336 -19.00 8.08 -17.19
N HIS A 337 -19.58 7.38 -18.14
CA HIS A 337 -19.93 5.97 -18.03
C HIS A 337 -19.24 5.17 -19.13
N ILE A 338 -18.64 4.04 -18.79
CA ILE A 338 -17.98 3.15 -19.76
C ILE A 338 -19.02 2.74 -20.81
N SER A 339 -18.71 2.95 -22.08
CA SER A 339 -19.57 2.57 -23.20
C SER A 339 -19.16 1.23 -23.80
N HIS A 340 -17.89 1.05 -24.08
CA HIS A 340 -17.33 -0.19 -24.64
C HIS A 340 -15.80 -0.20 -24.49
N TYR A 341 -15.19 -1.32 -24.88
CA TYR A 341 -13.75 -1.50 -24.96
C TYR A 341 -13.37 -1.82 -26.41
N SER A 342 -12.23 -1.27 -26.89
CA SER A 342 -11.60 -1.72 -28.12
C SER A 342 -10.26 -2.39 -27.82
N GLY A 343 -9.83 -3.32 -28.68
CA GLY A 343 -8.56 -4.02 -28.57
C GLY A 343 -8.55 -5.21 -27.59
N LEU A 344 -9.64 -5.54 -26.87
CA LEU A 344 -9.65 -6.64 -25.91
C LEU A 344 -9.44 -8.01 -26.59
N ASP A 345 -10.15 -8.30 -27.71
CA ASP A 345 -10.02 -9.56 -28.41
C ASP A 345 -8.60 -9.79 -28.90
N ASP A 346 -7.92 -8.72 -29.30
CA ASP A 346 -6.53 -8.77 -29.76
C ASP A 346 -5.57 -9.12 -28.62
N ILE A 347 -5.64 -8.45 -27.48
CA ILE A 347 -4.76 -8.75 -26.33
C ILE A 347 -5.06 -10.15 -25.75
N PHE A 348 -6.32 -10.56 -25.67
CA PHE A 348 -6.66 -11.92 -25.23
C PHE A 348 -6.23 -12.98 -26.25
N GLY A 349 -6.25 -12.67 -27.53
CA GLY A 349 -5.73 -13.55 -28.60
C GLY A 349 -4.21 -13.73 -28.46
N ARG A 350 -3.47 -12.66 -28.23
CA ARG A 350 -1.99 -12.67 -28.20
C ARG A 350 -1.40 -13.11 -26.85
N TYR A 351 -2.01 -12.73 -25.73
CA TYR A 351 -1.40 -12.81 -24.40
C TYR A 351 -2.16 -13.66 -23.38
N ARG A 352 -3.17 -14.42 -23.82
CA ARG A 352 -4.04 -15.21 -22.93
C ARG A 352 -3.28 -16.03 -21.88
N ASP A 353 -2.20 -16.70 -22.31
CA ASP A 353 -1.42 -17.60 -21.44
C ASP A 353 -0.55 -16.85 -20.41
N LEU A 354 -0.36 -15.54 -20.59
CA LEU A 354 0.37 -14.70 -19.67
C LEU A 354 -0.55 -14.01 -18.66
N ILE A 355 -1.84 -13.87 -18.99
CA ILE A 355 -2.82 -13.16 -18.17
C ILE A 355 -3.19 -14.03 -16.96
N VAL A 356 -2.95 -13.51 -15.76
CA VAL A 356 -3.26 -14.17 -14.48
C VAL A 356 -4.40 -13.48 -13.71
N GLY A 357 -4.92 -12.39 -14.22
CA GLY A 357 -6.09 -11.70 -13.69
C GLY A 357 -6.46 -10.46 -14.48
N HIS A 358 -7.70 -10.07 -14.45
CA HIS A 358 -8.18 -8.86 -15.10
C HIS A 358 -9.49 -8.36 -14.49
N ARG A 359 -9.79 -7.11 -14.74
CA ARG A 359 -11.10 -6.51 -14.45
C ARG A 359 -11.47 -5.57 -15.59
N PHE A 360 -12.63 -5.79 -16.16
CA PHE A 360 -13.26 -4.89 -17.13
C PHE A 360 -14.69 -4.61 -16.65
N PRO A 361 -14.94 -3.47 -15.99
CA PRO A 361 -16.29 -3.10 -15.58
C PRO A 361 -17.26 -3.10 -16.76
N SER A 362 -18.50 -3.53 -16.53
CA SER A 362 -19.52 -3.62 -17.59
C SER A 362 -19.83 -2.25 -18.17
N PRO A 363 -20.21 -2.17 -19.47
CA PRO A 363 -20.78 -0.95 -20.04
C PRO A 363 -21.92 -0.40 -19.17
N GLY A 364 -21.96 0.92 -19.01
CA GLY A 364 -22.87 1.62 -18.10
C GLY A 364 -22.29 1.89 -16.71
N THR A 365 -21.15 1.27 -16.33
CA THR A 365 -20.46 1.56 -15.06
C THR A 365 -19.87 2.97 -15.11
N GLY A 366 -20.08 3.76 -14.03
CA GLY A 366 -19.44 5.07 -13.87
C GLY A 366 -17.92 4.96 -13.84
N THR A 367 -17.24 5.88 -14.52
CA THR A 367 -15.78 5.97 -14.45
C THR A 367 -15.34 6.58 -13.12
N GLN A 368 -14.10 6.30 -12.74
CA GLN A 368 -13.44 6.96 -11.62
C GLN A 368 -12.45 8.00 -12.15
N PRO A 369 -12.29 9.15 -11.48
CA PRO A 369 -11.32 10.15 -11.89
C PRO A 369 -9.88 9.62 -11.76
N VAL A 370 -8.93 10.31 -12.40
CA VAL A 370 -7.51 9.91 -12.39
C VAL A 370 -6.96 9.83 -10.97
N GLU A 371 -7.39 10.74 -10.12
CA GLU A 371 -6.97 10.87 -8.71
C GLU A 371 -7.52 9.76 -7.81
N ALA A 372 -8.49 8.96 -8.28
CA ALA A 372 -9.03 7.84 -7.51
C ALA A 372 -8.07 6.64 -7.39
N GLY A 373 -6.91 6.70 -8.06
CA GLY A 373 -5.85 5.72 -7.92
C GLY A 373 -5.61 4.85 -9.16
N TYR A 374 -4.54 4.04 -9.07
CA TYR A 374 -4.05 3.22 -10.17
C TYR A 374 -5.11 2.28 -10.76
N MET A 375 -5.89 1.62 -9.88
CA MET A 375 -6.74 0.48 -10.24
C MET A 375 -8.24 0.83 -10.27
N ALA A 376 -8.56 2.13 -10.38
CA ALA A 376 -9.92 2.61 -10.22
C ALA A 376 -10.92 2.09 -11.28
N ASN A 377 -10.44 1.86 -12.51
CA ASN A 377 -11.27 1.44 -13.63
C ASN A 377 -10.97 0.00 -14.08
N ALA A 378 -10.47 -0.17 -15.30
CA ALA A 378 -10.09 -1.47 -15.84
C ALA A 378 -8.60 -1.78 -15.59
N TRP A 379 -8.25 -3.05 -15.52
CA TRP A 379 -6.86 -3.47 -15.38
C TRP A 379 -6.65 -4.90 -15.88
N VAL A 380 -5.39 -5.20 -16.25
CA VAL A 380 -4.92 -6.54 -16.60
C VAL A 380 -3.64 -6.84 -15.80
N ARG A 381 -3.54 -8.06 -15.27
CA ARG A 381 -2.35 -8.58 -14.58
C ARG A 381 -1.78 -9.73 -15.37
N LEU A 382 -0.46 -9.70 -15.60
CA LEU A 382 0.27 -10.70 -16.36
C LEU A 382 1.51 -11.14 -15.60
N ARG A 383 2.00 -12.36 -15.91
CA ARG A 383 3.30 -12.83 -15.47
C ARG A 383 4.12 -13.35 -16.64
N HIS A 384 5.44 -13.19 -16.56
CA HIS A 384 6.37 -13.69 -17.56
C HIS A 384 7.73 -14.01 -16.88
N PRO A 385 8.46 -15.09 -17.29
CA PRO A 385 9.77 -15.38 -16.70
C PRO A 385 10.83 -14.31 -17.01
N ASP A 386 10.73 -13.64 -18.15
CA ASP A 386 11.58 -12.51 -18.51
C ASP A 386 10.89 -11.17 -18.22
N TYR A 387 11.57 -10.33 -17.42
CA TYR A 387 11.05 -9.02 -16.99
C TYR A 387 10.88 -8.03 -18.14
N ASP A 388 11.84 -7.98 -19.07
CA ASP A 388 11.81 -6.99 -20.15
C ASP A 388 10.72 -7.33 -21.17
N THR A 389 10.55 -8.60 -21.48
CA THR A 389 9.40 -9.09 -22.28
C THR A 389 8.07 -8.74 -21.61
N LEU A 390 7.94 -8.93 -20.30
CA LEU A 390 6.73 -8.54 -19.58
C LEU A 390 6.45 -7.04 -19.73
N ARG A 391 7.47 -6.19 -19.61
CA ARG A 391 7.35 -4.74 -19.79
C ARG A 391 6.89 -4.37 -21.20
N GLN A 392 7.42 -5.03 -22.23
CA GLN A 392 7.00 -4.84 -23.62
C GLN A 392 5.53 -5.21 -23.82
N VAL A 393 5.09 -6.35 -23.28
CA VAL A 393 3.70 -6.80 -23.35
C VAL A 393 2.76 -5.83 -22.64
N LEU A 394 3.14 -5.33 -21.46
CA LEU A 394 2.34 -4.32 -20.74
C LEU A 394 2.22 -3.02 -21.53
N ASN A 395 3.28 -2.57 -22.19
CA ASN A 395 3.24 -1.39 -23.05
C ASN A 395 2.28 -1.61 -24.25
N ASP A 396 2.42 -2.75 -24.91
CA ASP A 396 1.57 -3.10 -26.04
C ASP A 396 0.07 -3.17 -25.64
N ILE A 397 -0.25 -3.68 -24.47
CA ILE A 397 -1.62 -3.67 -23.92
C ILE A 397 -2.10 -2.22 -23.71
N GLY A 398 -1.26 -1.35 -23.16
CA GLY A 398 -1.59 0.06 -22.93
C GLY A 398 -1.83 0.83 -24.21
N GLU A 399 -1.16 0.48 -25.31
CA GLU A 399 -1.30 1.06 -26.64
C GLU A 399 -2.49 0.48 -27.41
N THR A 400 -2.81 -0.80 -27.20
CA THR A 400 -3.85 -1.53 -27.93
C THR A 400 -5.25 -1.31 -27.35
N VAL A 401 -5.38 -1.31 -26.01
CA VAL A 401 -6.69 -1.27 -25.36
C VAL A 401 -7.12 0.16 -25.07
N THR A 402 -8.30 0.52 -25.54
CA THR A 402 -8.97 1.78 -25.20
C THR A 402 -10.25 1.50 -24.42
N VAL A 403 -10.40 2.20 -23.28
CA VAL A 403 -11.65 2.23 -22.48
C VAL A 403 -12.45 3.46 -22.92
N HIS A 404 -13.53 3.24 -23.65
CA HIS A 404 -14.37 4.33 -24.15
C HIS A 404 -15.45 4.69 -23.13
N ALA A 405 -15.59 5.98 -22.81
CA ALA A 405 -16.63 6.51 -21.93
C ALA A 405 -17.48 7.57 -22.64
N ARG A 406 -18.69 7.84 -22.07
CA ARG A 406 -19.63 8.86 -22.56
C ARG A 406 -20.39 9.50 -21.40
#